data_7212fb0fa3e8c222a69d9a35aeaddc0f
#
_entry.id   7212fb0fa3e8c222a69d9a35aeaddc0f
#
_cell.length_a   1.000
_cell.length_b   1.000
_cell.length_c   1.000
_cell.angle_alpha   90.00
_cell.angle_beta   90.00
_cell.angle_gamma   90.00
#
_symmetry.space_group_name_H-M   'P 1'
#
loop_
_entity.id
_entity.type
_entity.pdbx_description
1 polymer ?
#
loop_
_entity_poly.entity_id
_entity_poly.type
_entity_poly.pdbx_seq_one_letter_code
_entity_poly.pdbx_strand_id
1 'polypeptide(L)'
;MKKLLSHSIEGTNHDNEDIYNVYKNYVWVMDGAIDLFDTPSKYGFSVSQVMQTLNKVLPKECKDYRGLKDILASAISQVQAAYLSSDLTYDYSESPTFAFMFGRFIGDIFEYIYLGDCYLICSQVYIITDSSFSPFVQANREEISQLKALQVPNLEFEVKEVYKRTRHLANKPSGYHIGSLDPECAYLSNQGYFPYSGQELMFMTDGFYNMFSVFGSVSEILSELQNLHLDGSVKLDDATVVVVRGD
;
A
#
# COMPACT_ATOMS: atom_id res chain seq x y z
N MET A 1 -23.11 1.55 1.29
CA MET A 1 -22.13 0.69 0.55
C MET A 1 -22.12 -0.71 1.13
N LYS A 2 -22.14 -1.74 0.29
CA LYS A 2 -22.10 -3.15 0.68
C LYS A 2 -20.73 -3.75 0.35
N LYS A 3 -20.07 -4.34 1.35
CA LYS A 3 -18.90 -5.19 1.14
C LYS A 3 -19.37 -6.56 0.64
N LEU A 4 -18.88 -6.99 -0.52
CA LEU A 4 -19.23 -8.27 -1.13
C LEU A 4 -18.22 -9.35 -0.73
N LEU A 5 -16.94 -9.01 -0.73
CA LEU A 5 -15.83 -9.90 -0.44
C LEU A 5 -14.68 -9.11 0.19
N SER A 6 -13.92 -9.74 1.06
CA SER A 6 -12.58 -9.25 1.44
C SER A 6 -11.72 -10.40 1.92
N HIS A 7 -10.47 -10.41 1.49
CA HIS A 7 -9.42 -11.32 1.96
C HIS A 7 -8.12 -10.55 2.10
N SER A 8 -7.35 -10.90 3.13
CA SER A 8 -5.98 -10.46 3.32
C SER A 8 -5.19 -11.67 3.78
N ILE A 9 -4.15 -12.01 3.06
CA ILE A 9 -3.29 -13.17 3.28
C ILE A 9 -1.91 -12.63 3.59
N GLU A 10 -1.37 -13.06 4.72
CA GLU A 10 -0.02 -12.73 5.15
C GLU A 10 1.01 -13.40 4.24
N GLY A 11 2.04 -12.67 3.90
CA GLY A 11 3.19 -13.16 3.17
C GLY A 11 4.07 -14.08 4.01
N THR A 12 5.26 -14.39 3.51
CA THR A 12 6.19 -15.26 4.20
C THR A 12 7.24 -14.46 5.00
N ASN A 13 7.46 -14.85 6.27
CA ASN A 13 8.52 -14.35 7.14
C ASN A 13 8.37 -12.93 7.71
N HIS A 14 7.21 -12.33 7.67
CA HIS A 14 6.92 -11.05 8.35
C HIS A 14 5.42 -10.98 8.71
N ASP A 15 5.07 -10.14 9.68
CA ASP A 15 3.68 -9.83 9.98
C ASP A 15 3.03 -9.12 8.78
N ASN A 16 1.75 -9.37 8.56
CA ASN A 16 0.99 -8.72 7.48
C ASN A 16 1.04 -7.19 7.61
N GLU A 17 1.62 -6.54 6.62
CA GLU A 17 1.73 -5.08 6.51
C GLU A 17 0.60 -4.47 5.70
N ASP A 18 -0.20 -5.30 5.01
CA ASP A 18 -1.41 -4.88 4.33
C ASP A 18 -2.53 -4.52 5.30
N ILE A 19 -3.27 -3.47 5.00
CA ILE A 19 -4.51 -3.13 5.69
C ILE A 19 -5.63 -2.83 4.71
N TYR A 20 -6.84 -3.12 5.12
CA TYR A 20 -8.05 -2.72 4.41
C TYR A 20 -9.20 -2.44 5.36
N ASN A 21 -10.17 -1.68 4.91
CA ASN A 21 -11.45 -1.55 5.60
C ASN A 21 -12.55 -1.06 4.65
N VAL A 22 -13.78 -1.31 5.07
CA VAL A 22 -15.00 -0.75 4.49
C VAL A 22 -15.78 -0.10 5.62
N TYR A 23 -15.86 1.22 5.63
CA TYR A 23 -16.48 2.00 6.70
C TYR A 23 -17.50 2.99 6.14
N LYS A 24 -18.79 2.78 6.40
CA LYS A 24 -19.90 3.57 5.85
C LYS A 24 -19.85 3.58 4.30
N ASN A 25 -19.59 4.75 3.72
CA ASN A 25 -19.43 4.97 2.28
C ASN A 25 -17.95 5.02 1.86
N TYR A 26 -17.00 4.72 2.73
CA TYR A 26 -15.55 4.74 2.49
C TYR A 26 -14.99 3.32 2.35
N VAL A 27 -13.96 3.18 1.52
CA VAL A 27 -13.20 1.95 1.33
C VAL A 27 -11.73 2.28 1.10
N TRP A 28 -10.84 1.44 1.63
CA TRP A 28 -9.40 1.52 1.34
C TRP A 28 -8.73 0.17 1.38
N VAL A 29 -7.64 0.09 0.62
CA VAL A 29 -6.55 -0.87 0.79
C VAL A 29 -5.25 -0.09 0.87
N MET A 30 -4.33 -0.55 1.67
CA MET A 30 -3.00 0.02 1.80
C MET A 30 -2.01 -1.12 1.99
N ASP A 31 -0.87 -0.99 1.34
CA ASP A 31 0.21 -1.95 1.29
C ASP A 31 1.45 -1.34 1.97
N GLY A 32 1.86 -1.91 3.08
CA GLY A 32 3.02 -1.46 3.85
C GLY A 32 4.31 -2.00 3.27
N ALA A 33 5.23 -1.12 2.94
CA ALA A 33 6.50 -1.54 2.35
C ALA A 33 7.51 -2.02 3.41
N ILE A 34 8.17 -3.15 3.11
CA ILE A 34 9.18 -3.79 3.96
C ILE A 34 10.15 -2.81 4.64
N ASP A 35 10.45 -3.06 5.91
CA ASP A 35 11.38 -2.25 6.70
C ASP A 35 12.83 -2.46 6.23
N LEU A 36 13.42 -1.40 5.69
CA LEU A 36 14.81 -1.37 5.23
C LEU A 36 15.78 -0.77 6.26
N PHE A 37 15.26 -0.05 7.26
CA PHE A 37 16.06 0.82 8.14
C PHE A 37 16.12 0.36 9.59
N ASP A 38 15.58 -0.84 9.87
CA ASP A 38 15.53 -1.39 11.24
C ASP A 38 14.71 -0.47 12.18
N THR A 39 13.54 -0.06 11.70
CA THR A 39 12.62 0.84 12.40
C THR A 39 12.28 0.36 13.82
N PRO A 40 12.03 -0.95 14.08
CA PRO A 40 11.78 -1.43 15.44
C PRO A 40 12.93 -1.19 16.40
N SER A 41 14.18 -1.38 15.99
CA SER A 41 15.36 -1.13 16.85
C SER A 41 15.62 0.36 17.05
N LYS A 42 15.39 1.18 16.01
CA LYS A 42 15.66 2.63 16.08
C LYS A 42 14.56 3.40 16.82
N TYR A 43 13.30 3.06 16.57
CA TYR A 43 12.16 3.88 16.98
C TYR A 43 11.14 3.12 17.84
N GLY A 44 11.29 1.80 18.03
CA GLY A 44 10.42 1.00 18.89
C GLY A 44 9.07 0.59 18.26
N PHE A 45 8.89 0.72 16.94
CA PHE A 45 7.67 0.30 16.25
C PHE A 45 7.97 -0.32 14.88
N SER A 46 7.09 -1.23 14.41
CA SER A 46 7.19 -1.88 13.09
C SER A 46 6.26 -1.21 12.07
N VAL A 47 6.48 -1.50 10.77
CA VAL A 47 5.59 -1.09 9.68
C VAL A 47 4.18 -1.61 9.95
N SER A 48 4.02 -2.90 10.25
CA SER A 48 2.72 -3.50 10.56
C SER A 48 1.98 -2.78 11.71
N GLN A 49 2.68 -2.37 12.79
CA GLN A 49 2.08 -1.60 13.88
C GLN A 49 1.58 -0.23 13.42
N VAL A 50 2.34 0.47 12.58
CA VAL A 50 1.95 1.74 11.98
C VAL A 50 0.69 1.56 11.13
N MET A 51 0.69 0.57 10.24
CA MET A 51 -0.44 0.27 9.36
C MET A 51 -1.70 -0.08 10.16
N GLN A 52 -1.60 -0.95 11.16
CA GLN A 52 -2.73 -1.30 12.02
C GLN A 52 -3.28 -0.10 12.80
N THR A 53 -2.41 0.82 13.22
CA THR A 53 -2.84 2.04 13.91
C THR A 53 -3.55 2.98 12.94
N LEU A 54 -3.03 3.15 11.72
CA LEU A 54 -3.67 3.94 10.67
C LEU A 54 -5.07 3.39 10.35
N ASN A 55 -5.21 2.06 10.23
CA ASN A 55 -6.49 1.40 9.99
C ASN A 55 -7.53 1.65 11.12
N LYS A 56 -7.09 1.81 12.37
CA LYS A 56 -7.94 2.13 13.53
C LYS A 56 -8.30 3.61 13.62
N VAL A 57 -7.43 4.49 13.16
CA VAL A 57 -7.62 5.96 13.23
C VAL A 57 -8.47 6.46 12.07
N LEU A 58 -8.25 5.96 10.86
CA LEU A 58 -8.87 6.45 9.64
C LEU A 58 -10.41 6.52 9.70
N PRO A 59 -11.14 5.52 10.25
CA PRO A 59 -12.60 5.61 10.41
C PRO A 59 -13.08 6.79 11.24
N LYS A 60 -12.28 7.26 12.21
CA LYS A 60 -12.64 8.41 13.07
C LYS A 60 -12.56 9.73 12.32
N GLU A 61 -11.66 9.78 11.32
CA GLU A 61 -11.45 10.96 10.47
C GLU A 61 -12.40 11.03 9.28
N CYS A 62 -13.02 9.91 8.87
CA CYS A 62 -13.99 9.84 7.78
C CYS A 62 -15.24 10.70 8.09
N LYS A 63 -15.28 11.90 7.53
CA LYS A 63 -16.38 12.87 7.61
C LYS A 63 -16.75 13.34 6.21
N ASP A 64 -18.03 13.26 5.86
CA ASP A 64 -18.50 13.52 4.48
C ASP A 64 -18.23 14.95 3.97
N TYR A 65 -18.06 15.92 4.89
CA TYR A 65 -17.72 17.31 4.55
C TYR A 65 -16.23 17.58 4.35
N ARG A 66 -15.35 16.57 4.57
CA ARG A 66 -13.90 16.70 4.38
C ARG A 66 -13.45 16.07 3.06
N GLY A 67 -12.41 16.62 2.45
CA GLY A 67 -11.72 15.99 1.32
C GLY A 67 -10.99 14.70 1.72
N LEU A 68 -10.82 13.75 0.79
CA LEU A 68 -10.11 12.49 1.07
C LEU A 68 -8.66 12.73 1.50
N LYS A 69 -7.98 13.72 0.88
CA LYS A 69 -6.61 14.10 1.25
C LYS A 69 -6.53 14.63 2.69
N ASP A 70 -7.48 15.47 3.10
CA ASP A 70 -7.52 16.02 4.46
C ASP A 70 -7.83 14.95 5.51
N ILE A 71 -8.67 13.97 5.16
CA ILE A 71 -8.97 12.82 6.01
C ILE A 71 -7.71 12.00 6.21
N LEU A 72 -7.00 11.66 5.14
CA LEU A 72 -5.79 10.86 5.19
C LEU A 72 -4.67 11.59 5.94
N ALA A 73 -4.43 12.86 5.64
CA ALA A 73 -3.42 13.69 6.32
C ALA A 73 -3.67 13.76 7.83
N SER A 74 -4.93 13.96 8.24
CA SER A 74 -5.31 13.98 9.65
C SER A 74 -5.09 12.63 10.34
N ALA A 75 -5.41 11.52 9.67
CA ALA A 75 -5.17 10.19 10.19
C ALA A 75 -3.66 9.91 10.36
N ILE A 76 -2.85 10.26 9.36
CA ILE A 76 -1.39 10.13 9.42
C ILE A 76 -0.83 10.98 10.57
N SER A 77 -1.29 12.24 10.74
CA SER A 77 -0.85 13.11 11.86
C SER A 77 -1.10 12.48 13.22
N GLN A 78 -2.23 11.79 13.41
CA GLN A 78 -2.52 11.10 14.67
C GLN A 78 -1.62 9.88 14.88
N VAL A 79 -1.34 9.12 13.81
CA VAL A 79 -0.39 8.00 13.85
C VAL A 79 1.01 8.52 14.17
N GLN A 80 1.46 9.56 13.48
CA GLN A 80 2.72 10.23 13.76
C GLN A 80 2.84 10.62 15.23
N ALA A 81 1.84 11.32 15.78
CA ALA A 81 1.83 11.73 17.18
C ALA A 81 1.83 10.56 18.18
N ALA A 82 1.33 9.38 17.78
CA ALA A 82 1.33 8.20 18.64
C ALA A 82 2.72 7.51 18.70
N TYR A 83 3.53 7.62 17.66
CA TYR A 83 4.80 6.92 17.55
C TYR A 83 6.02 7.83 17.68
N LEU A 84 5.91 9.09 17.27
CA LEU A 84 7.02 10.04 17.30
C LEU A 84 6.85 10.98 18.50
N SER A 85 7.73 10.86 19.50
CA SER A 85 7.80 11.85 20.56
C SER A 85 8.38 13.16 20.03
N SER A 86 7.95 14.30 20.61
CA SER A 86 8.43 15.63 20.23
C SER A 86 9.96 15.83 20.34
N ASP A 87 10.65 14.95 21.04
CA ASP A 87 12.08 15.03 21.33
C ASP A 87 12.93 14.16 20.37
N LEU A 88 12.31 13.37 19.49
CA LEU A 88 13.00 12.54 18.50
C LEU A 88 13.17 13.32 17.20
N THR A 89 14.43 13.50 16.79
CA THR A 89 14.77 13.86 15.41
C THR A 89 14.47 12.64 14.52
N TYR A 90 13.31 12.66 13.87
CA TYR A 90 12.89 11.59 12.98
C TYR A 90 13.25 11.91 11.53
N ASP A 91 13.96 10.99 10.89
CA ASP A 91 14.25 11.10 9.46
C ASP A 91 13.11 10.48 8.65
N TYR A 92 12.26 11.30 8.06
CA TYR A 92 11.16 10.85 7.21
C TYR A 92 11.61 10.05 5.98
N SER A 93 12.87 10.17 5.55
CA SER A 93 13.42 9.34 4.48
C SER A 93 13.63 7.87 4.89
N GLU A 94 13.66 7.59 6.19
CA GLU A 94 13.71 6.26 6.78
C GLU A 94 12.35 5.80 7.33
N SER A 95 11.29 6.59 7.12
CA SER A 95 9.93 6.30 7.58
C SER A 95 9.39 5.02 6.98
N PRO A 96 8.55 4.27 7.71
CA PRO A 96 7.64 3.33 7.09
C PRO A 96 6.89 3.99 5.94
N THR A 97 6.87 3.34 4.79
CA THR A 97 6.14 3.81 3.61
C THR A 97 5.05 2.82 3.25
N PHE A 98 4.04 3.30 2.55
CA PHE A 98 2.93 2.46 2.11
C PHE A 98 2.32 2.97 0.81
N ALA A 99 1.95 2.05 -0.07
CA ALA A 99 1.05 2.34 -1.17
C ALA A 99 -0.39 2.39 -0.67
N PHE A 100 -1.27 3.13 -1.34
CA PHE A 100 -2.67 3.16 -0.96
C PHE A 100 -3.62 3.48 -2.11
N MET A 101 -4.83 2.93 -1.98
CA MET A 101 -6.02 3.29 -2.72
C MET A 101 -7.14 3.55 -1.70
N PHE A 102 -7.64 4.80 -1.64
CA PHE A 102 -8.66 5.25 -0.70
C PHE A 102 -9.77 5.98 -1.43
N GLY A 103 -11.02 5.57 -1.24
CA GLY A 103 -12.14 6.16 -1.93
C GLY A 103 -13.44 6.18 -1.13
N ARG A 104 -14.44 6.90 -1.69
CA ARG A 104 -15.78 6.98 -1.12
C ARG A 104 -16.85 7.14 -2.18
N PHE A 105 -18.07 6.74 -1.84
CA PHE A 105 -19.26 7.00 -2.60
C PHE A 105 -19.92 8.30 -2.14
N ILE A 106 -20.24 9.19 -3.09
CA ILE A 106 -21.00 10.44 -2.87
C ILE A 106 -22.12 10.49 -3.91
N GLY A 107 -23.34 10.11 -3.52
CA GLY A 107 -24.43 9.95 -4.48
C GLY A 107 -24.02 8.99 -5.61
N ASP A 108 -24.15 9.44 -6.85
CA ASP A 108 -23.84 8.69 -8.06
C ASP A 108 -22.37 8.79 -8.50
N ILE A 109 -21.49 9.20 -7.61
CA ILE A 109 -20.07 9.39 -7.92
C ILE A 109 -19.25 8.53 -6.97
N PHE A 110 -18.19 7.90 -7.50
CA PHE A 110 -17.10 7.36 -6.73
C PHE A 110 -15.88 8.27 -6.84
N GLU A 111 -15.44 8.84 -5.71
CA GLU A 111 -14.24 9.66 -5.56
C GLU A 111 -13.11 8.86 -4.93
N TYR A 112 -11.87 9.04 -5.40
CA TYR A 112 -10.73 8.30 -4.90
C TYR A 112 -9.44 9.12 -4.95
N ILE A 113 -8.49 8.74 -4.06
CA ILE A 113 -7.10 9.16 -4.07
C ILE A 113 -6.19 7.94 -3.99
N TYR A 114 -4.97 8.03 -4.55
CA TYR A 114 -4.02 6.92 -4.56
C TYR A 114 -2.57 7.37 -4.70
N LEU A 115 -1.66 6.58 -4.15
CA LEU A 115 -0.21 6.63 -4.35
C LEU A 115 0.36 5.21 -4.34
N GLY A 116 1.39 4.99 -5.16
CA GLY A 116 2.01 3.68 -5.29
C GLY A 116 1.12 2.66 -6.02
N ASP A 117 1.43 1.41 -5.86
CA ASP A 117 0.98 0.29 -6.67
C ASP A 117 -0.18 -0.52 -6.08
N CYS A 118 -1.03 0.11 -5.27
CA CYS A 118 -2.38 -0.39 -5.03
C CYS A 118 -3.26 -0.19 -6.26
N TYR A 119 -4.24 -1.06 -6.45
CA TYR A 119 -5.08 -1.12 -7.65
C TYR A 119 -6.55 -0.92 -7.32
N LEU A 120 -7.23 -0.16 -8.17
CA LEU A 120 -8.69 -0.12 -8.25
C LEU A 120 -9.13 -0.59 -9.63
N ILE A 121 -9.92 -1.65 -9.67
CA ILE A 121 -10.53 -2.18 -10.89
C ILE A 121 -12.02 -1.88 -10.86
N CYS A 122 -12.44 -1.10 -11.86
CA CYS A 122 -13.84 -0.77 -12.09
C CYS A 122 -14.27 -1.41 -13.40
N SER A 123 -15.06 -2.47 -13.37
CA SER A 123 -15.31 -3.36 -14.50
C SER A 123 -14.00 -3.88 -15.11
N GLN A 124 -14.02 -4.89 -15.95
CA GLN A 124 -12.78 -5.52 -16.48
C GLN A 124 -11.91 -4.61 -17.38
N VAL A 125 -12.25 -3.33 -17.54
CA VAL A 125 -11.64 -2.42 -18.52
C VAL A 125 -10.86 -1.26 -17.89
N TYR A 126 -11.19 -0.86 -16.67
CA TYR A 126 -10.54 0.29 -16.01
C TYR A 126 -9.72 -0.16 -14.83
N ILE A 127 -8.39 -0.08 -14.99
CA ILE A 127 -7.40 -0.30 -13.93
C ILE A 127 -6.81 1.06 -13.55
N ILE A 128 -6.90 1.42 -12.28
CA ILE A 128 -6.33 2.65 -11.73
C ILE A 128 -5.24 2.25 -10.75
N THR A 129 -4.04 2.73 -10.98
CA THR A 129 -2.85 2.55 -10.14
C THR A 129 -1.86 3.67 -10.42
N ASP A 130 -0.86 3.84 -9.56
CA ASP A 130 0.24 4.77 -9.80
C ASP A 130 1.48 4.00 -10.30
N SER A 131 1.88 4.28 -11.52
CA SER A 131 3.07 3.69 -12.13
C SER A 131 4.34 4.54 -11.99
N SER A 132 4.29 5.66 -11.27
CA SER A 132 5.43 6.58 -11.12
C SER A 132 6.65 5.93 -10.46
N PHE A 133 6.44 4.88 -9.67
CA PHE A 133 7.51 4.10 -9.04
C PHE A 133 8.15 3.06 -9.99
N SER A 134 7.48 2.66 -11.07
CA SER A 134 7.95 1.59 -11.98
C SER A 134 9.37 1.79 -12.54
N PRO A 135 9.81 3.00 -12.93
CA PRO A 135 11.19 3.21 -13.40
C PRO A 135 12.25 2.88 -12.33
N PHE A 136 11.95 3.17 -11.06
CA PHE A 136 12.84 2.88 -9.94
C PHE A 136 12.92 1.37 -9.66
N VAL A 137 11.80 0.66 -9.75
CA VAL A 137 11.75 -0.80 -9.66
C VAL A 137 12.58 -1.44 -10.75
N GLN A 138 12.46 -0.94 -11.98
CA GLN A 138 13.22 -1.46 -13.12
C GLN A 138 14.72 -1.22 -12.92
N ALA A 139 15.13 -0.02 -12.52
CA ALA A 139 16.54 0.29 -12.25
C ALA A 139 17.12 -0.59 -11.14
N ASN A 140 16.36 -0.81 -10.05
CA ASN A 140 16.77 -1.71 -8.98
C ASN A 140 16.94 -3.15 -9.48
N ARG A 141 16.02 -3.66 -10.30
CA ARG A 141 16.11 -5.02 -10.87
C ARG A 141 17.35 -5.18 -11.75
N GLU A 142 17.66 -4.20 -12.55
CA GLU A 142 18.85 -4.20 -13.42
C GLU A 142 20.13 -4.20 -12.59
N GLU A 143 20.25 -3.33 -11.57
CA GLU A 143 21.39 -3.27 -10.68
C GLU A 143 21.57 -4.58 -9.90
N ILE A 144 20.50 -5.10 -9.31
CA ILE A 144 20.53 -6.38 -8.58
C ILE A 144 20.94 -7.54 -9.48
N SER A 145 20.47 -7.56 -10.74
CA SER A 145 20.88 -8.56 -11.71
C SER A 145 22.38 -8.50 -12.01
N GLN A 146 22.95 -7.30 -12.11
CA GLN A 146 24.41 -7.11 -12.29
C GLN A 146 25.19 -7.57 -11.06
N LEU A 147 24.74 -7.23 -9.84
CA LEU A 147 25.38 -7.69 -8.61
C LEU A 147 25.41 -9.22 -8.51
N LYS A 148 24.30 -9.89 -8.88
CA LYS A 148 24.21 -11.34 -8.96
C LYS A 148 25.18 -11.93 -9.97
N ALA A 149 25.26 -11.35 -11.17
CA ALA A 149 26.14 -11.82 -12.24
C ALA A 149 27.62 -11.68 -11.88
N LEU A 150 27.96 -10.64 -11.12
CA LEU A 150 29.33 -10.40 -10.61
C LEU A 150 29.68 -11.24 -9.38
N GLN A 151 28.72 -12.00 -8.82
CA GLN A 151 28.88 -12.81 -7.62
C GLN A 151 29.49 -12.02 -6.45
N VAL A 152 29.00 -10.78 -6.24
CA VAL A 152 29.55 -9.91 -5.20
C VAL A 152 29.47 -10.56 -3.81
N PRO A 153 30.48 -10.40 -2.95
CA PRO A 153 30.40 -10.82 -1.55
C PRO A 153 29.26 -10.09 -0.84
N ASN A 154 28.57 -10.78 0.08
CA ASN A 154 27.46 -10.21 0.86
C ASN A 154 26.30 -9.64 0.00
N LEU A 155 25.90 -10.38 -1.03
CA LEU A 155 24.86 -9.97 -1.98
C LEU A 155 23.59 -9.43 -1.29
N GLU A 156 23.16 -10.05 -0.20
CA GLU A 156 21.97 -9.63 0.56
C GLU A 156 22.11 -8.19 1.10
N PHE A 157 23.29 -7.87 1.64
CA PHE A 157 23.58 -6.51 2.10
C PHE A 157 23.54 -5.51 0.93
N GLU A 158 24.20 -5.82 -0.19
CA GLU A 158 24.22 -4.93 -1.37
C GLU A 158 22.82 -4.72 -1.94
N VAL A 159 22.00 -5.76 -2.01
CA VAL A 159 20.60 -5.66 -2.43
C VAL A 159 19.80 -4.74 -1.50
N LYS A 160 19.99 -4.85 -0.19
CA LYS A 160 19.36 -3.95 0.79
C LYS A 160 19.80 -2.51 0.57
N GLU A 161 21.05 -2.25 0.28
CA GLU A 161 21.57 -0.90 -0.01
C GLU A 161 21.00 -0.33 -1.33
N VAL A 162 20.75 -1.16 -2.37
CA VAL A 162 20.04 -0.73 -3.59
C VAL A 162 18.65 -0.21 -3.22
N TYR A 163 17.88 -0.98 -2.46
CA TYR A 163 16.54 -0.58 -2.04
C TYR A 163 16.54 0.67 -1.15
N LYS A 164 17.49 0.81 -0.22
CA LYS A 164 17.60 2.01 0.64
C LYS A 164 17.85 3.27 -0.18
N ARG A 165 18.76 3.22 -1.17
CA ARG A 165 19.01 4.36 -2.05
C ARG A 165 17.74 4.80 -2.77
N THR A 166 16.95 3.86 -3.27
CA THR A 166 15.64 4.16 -3.88
C THR A 166 14.67 4.73 -2.87
N ARG A 167 14.58 4.15 -1.67
CA ARG A 167 13.69 4.62 -0.60
C ARG A 167 14.01 6.06 -0.18
N HIS A 168 15.27 6.46 -0.17
CA HIS A 168 15.68 7.84 0.10
C HIS A 168 15.21 8.86 -0.95
N LEU A 169 14.70 8.41 -2.10
CA LEU A 169 14.08 9.27 -3.11
C LEU A 169 12.56 9.46 -2.88
N ALA A 170 11.96 8.75 -1.93
CA ALA A 170 10.55 8.86 -1.61
C ALA A 170 10.17 10.29 -1.22
N ASN A 171 9.08 10.79 -1.80
CA ASN A 171 8.51 12.12 -1.57
C ASN A 171 9.48 13.30 -1.84
N LYS A 172 10.51 13.07 -2.66
CA LYS A 172 11.46 14.11 -3.12
C LYS A 172 11.17 14.54 -4.56
N PRO A 173 11.54 15.77 -4.98
CA PRO A 173 11.25 16.28 -6.33
C PRO A 173 11.81 15.42 -7.48
N SER A 174 12.93 14.73 -7.26
CA SER A 174 13.57 13.85 -8.26
C SER A 174 13.22 12.38 -8.10
N GLY A 175 12.30 12.07 -7.20
CA GLY A 175 11.93 10.71 -6.85
C GLY A 175 10.49 10.37 -7.24
N TYR A 176 9.84 9.62 -6.38
CA TYR A 176 8.46 9.16 -6.52
C TYR A 176 7.67 9.51 -5.27
N HIS A 177 6.35 9.55 -5.39
CA HIS A 177 5.48 9.84 -4.26
C HIS A 177 4.90 8.54 -3.68
N ILE A 178 4.85 8.46 -2.35
CA ILE A 178 4.40 7.28 -1.60
C ILE A 178 3.84 7.72 -0.23
N GLY A 179 2.93 6.97 0.35
CA GLY A 179 2.48 7.16 1.72
C GLY A 179 3.62 7.04 2.73
N SER A 180 3.62 7.85 3.77
CA SER A 180 4.62 7.84 4.84
C SER A 180 4.03 8.41 6.14
N LEU A 181 4.83 8.48 7.21
CA LEU A 181 4.43 9.16 8.44
C LEU A 181 4.47 10.70 8.34
N ASP A 182 4.87 11.26 7.20
CA ASP A 182 4.70 12.67 6.92
C ASP A 182 3.29 12.92 6.35
N PRO A 183 2.41 13.68 7.05
CA PRO A 183 1.05 13.97 6.59
C PRO A 183 0.98 14.66 5.22
N GLU A 184 2.04 15.38 4.82
CA GLU A 184 2.12 16.06 3.52
C GLU A 184 2.04 15.09 2.34
N CYS A 185 2.41 13.81 2.53
CA CYS A 185 2.30 12.79 1.47
C CYS A 185 0.86 12.61 0.97
N ALA A 186 -0.15 12.86 1.81
CA ALA A 186 -1.55 12.78 1.40
C ALA A 186 -1.90 13.80 0.29
N TYR A 187 -1.27 14.97 0.31
CA TYR A 187 -1.49 16.02 -0.69
C TYR A 187 -0.74 15.76 -2.00
N LEU A 188 0.28 14.90 -1.98
CA LEU A 188 1.00 14.45 -3.17
C LEU A 188 0.22 13.38 -3.95
N SER A 189 -0.86 12.83 -3.36
CA SER A 189 -1.63 11.76 -3.99
C SER A 189 -2.31 12.20 -5.29
N ASN A 190 -2.37 11.28 -6.24
CA ASN A 190 -3.26 11.37 -7.38
C ASN A 190 -4.71 11.33 -6.90
N GLN A 191 -5.61 11.93 -7.66
CA GLN A 191 -7.04 11.92 -7.35
C GLN A 191 -7.88 11.79 -8.61
N GLY A 192 -9.05 11.19 -8.45
CA GLY A 192 -10.02 11.09 -9.53
C GLY A 192 -11.42 10.83 -9.01
N TYR A 193 -12.34 10.85 -9.94
CA TYR A 193 -13.72 10.45 -9.71
C TYR A 193 -14.32 9.91 -11.00
N PHE A 194 -15.33 9.07 -10.88
CA PHE A 194 -16.13 8.62 -12.01
C PHE A 194 -17.60 8.43 -11.62
N PRO A 195 -18.53 8.53 -12.60
CA PRO A 195 -19.92 8.20 -12.38
C PRO A 195 -20.06 6.73 -11.99
N TYR A 196 -20.81 6.48 -10.92
CA TYR A 196 -21.06 5.15 -10.41
C TYR A 196 -22.47 4.69 -10.78
N SER A 197 -22.61 3.52 -11.39
CA SER A 197 -23.87 2.97 -11.88
C SER A 197 -24.18 1.56 -11.34
N GLY A 198 -23.64 1.22 -10.15
CA GLY A 198 -23.94 -0.04 -9.49
C GLY A 198 -22.98 -1.19 -9.80
N GLN A 199 -21.89 -0.94 -10.53
CA GLN A 199 -20.85 -1.93 -10.81
C GLN A 199 -20.05 -2.30 -9.55
N GLU A 200 -19.40 -3.47 -9.58
CA GLU A 200 -18.45 -3.86 -8.53
C GLU A 200 -17.14 -3.10 -8.68
N LEU A 201 -16.60 -2.67 -7.56
CA LEU A 201 -15.28 -2.08 -7.45
C LEU A 201 -14.38 -3.03 -6.68
N MET A 202 -13.24 -3.40 -7.25
CA MET A 202 -12.24 -4.25 -6.63
C MET A 202 -11.00 -3.42 -6.27
N PHE A 203 -10.61 -3.47 -5.02
CA PHE A 203 -9.41 -2.84 -4.47
C PHE A 203 -8.42 -3.94 -4.14
N MET A 204 -7.17 -3.79 -4.57
CA MET A 204 -6.13 -4.80 -4.39
C MET A 204 -4.80 -4.16 -4.04
N THR A 205 -4.00 -4.86 -3.23
CA THR A 205 -2.55 -4.63 -3.15
C THR A 205 -1.85 -5.33 -4.32
N ASP A 206 -0.60 -5.02 -4.57
CA ASP A 206 0.14 -5.56 -5.71
C ASP A 206 0.33 -7.08 -5.62
N GLY A 207 0.54 -7.62 -4.41
CA GLY A 207 0.63 -9.07 -4.18
C GLY A 207 -0.60 -9.82 -4.66
N PHE A 208 -1.80 -9.25 -4.46
CA PHE A 208 -3.02 -9.85 -5.01
C PHE A 208 -3.17 -9.59 -6.51
N TYR A 209 -2.88 -8.38 -6.98
CA TYR A 209 -3.01 -8.00 -8.39
C TYR A 209 -2.07 -8.80 -9.30
N ASN A 210 -0.86 -9.08 -8.87
CA ASN A 210 0.10 -9.91 -9.62
C ASN A 210 -0.48 -11.29 -9.94
N MET A 211 -1.18 -11.90 -8.99
CA MET A 211 -1.90 -13.15 -9.21
C MET A 211 -3.15 -12.95 -10.09
N PHE A 212 -3.91 -11.88 -9.85
CA PHE A 212 -5.12 -11.59 -10.61
C PHE A 212 -4.83 -11.39 -12.10
N SER A 213 -3.72 -10.79 -12.45
CA SER A 213 -3.29 -10.60 -13.85
C SER A 213 -3.05 -11.93 -14.59
N VAL A 214 -2.80 -13.02 -13.86
CA VAL A 214 -2.55 -14.37 -14.41
C VAL A 214 -3.83 -15.21 -14.43
N PHE A 215 -4.56 -15.25 -13.33
CA PHE A 215 -5.71 -16.16 -13.14
C PHE A 215 -7.06 -15.54 -13.53
N GLY A 216 -7.21 -14.21 -13.39
CA GLY A 216 -8.42 -13.48 -13.75
C GLY A 216 -9.65 -13.72 -12.85
N SER A 217 -9.54 -14.58 -11.86
CA SER A 217 -10.64 -14.96 -10.95
C SER A 217 -10.19 -14.92 -9.50
N VAL A 218 -10.91 -14.19 -8.65
CA VAL A 218 -10.60 -14.08 -7.22
C VAL A 218 -10.61 -15.45 -6.53
N SER A 219 -11.54 -16.33 -6.87
CA SER A 219 -11.64 -17.66 -6.25
C SER A 219 -10.46 -18.57 -6.61
N GLU A 220 -9.97 -18.51 -7.84
CA GLU A 220 -8.79 -19.27 -8.27
C GLU A 220 -7.53 -18.76 -7.58
N ILE A 221 -7.37 -17.43 -7.46
CA ILE A 221 -6.25 -16.82 -6.75
C ILE A 221 -6.22 -17.24 -5.29
N LEU A 222 -7.36 -17.15 -4.60
CA LEU A 222 -7.42 -17.54 -3.18
C LEU A 222 -7.05 -19.00 -2.97
N SER A 223 -7.49 -19.89 -3.87
CA SER A 223 -7.11 -21.30 -3.82
C SER A 223 -5.62 -21.50 -4.05
N GLU A 224 -5.04 -20.80 -5.02
CA GLU A 224 -3.61 -20.90 -5.34
C GLU A 224 -2.74 -20.33 -4.24
N LEU A 225 -3.06 -19.15 -3.70
CA LEU A 225 -2.34 -18.57 -2.57
C LEU A 225 -2.33 -19.49 -1.34
N GLN A 226 -3.45 -20.15 -1.06
CA GLN A 226 -3.51 -21.13 0.02
C GLN A 226 -2.59 -22.33 -0.25
N ASN A 227 -2.56 -22.84 -1.48
CA ASN A 227 -1.68 -23.95 -1.87
C ASN A 227 -0.20 -23.55 -1.75
N LEU A 228 0.18 -22.38 -2.26
CA LEU A 228 1.56 -21.88 -2.21
C LEU A 228 2.01 -21.61 -0.76
N HIS A 229 1.12 -21.10 0.08
CA HIS A 229 1.41 -20.89 1.50
C HIS A 229 1.65 -22.23 2.24
N LEU A 230 0.88 -23.28 1.91
CA LEU A 230 1.07 -24.61 2.47
C LEU A 230 2.35 -25.29 1.98
N ASP A 231 2.72 -25.07 0.71
CA ASP A 231 3.93 -25.64 0.12
C ASP A 231 5.21 -25.01 0.69
N GLY A 232 5.18 -23.70 1.02
CA GLY A 232 6.31 -22.97 1.61
C GLY A 232 7.54 -22.85 0.70
N SER A 233 7.44 -23.26 -0.56
CA SER A 233 8.55 -23.28 -1.54
C SER A 233 8.81 -21.91 -2.18
N VAL A 234 7.84 -21.00 -2.12
CA VAL A 234 7.88 -19.68 -2.74
C VAL A 234 7.76 -18.61 -1.67
N LYS A 235 8.58 -17.56 -1.78
CA LYS A 235 8.41 -16.36 -0.97
C LYS A 235 7.21 -15.59 -1.49
N LEU A 236 6.15 -15.51 -0.68
CA LEU A 236 4.93 -14.77 -0.98
C LEU A 236 4.99 -13.39 -0.34
N ASP A 237 4.44 -12.40 -1.02
CA ASP A 237 4.13 -11.09 -0.50
C ASP A 237 2.77 -11.08 0.21
N ASP A 238 2.48 -10.05 0.99
CA ASP A 238 1.13 -9.83 1.50
C ASP A 238 0.18 -9.64 0.32
N ALA A 239 -1.03 -10.16 0.43
CA ALA A 239 -1.98 -10.13 -0.68
C ALA A 239 -3.40 -9.81 -0.18
N THR A 240 -3.90 -8.64 -0.52
CA THR A 240 -5.21 -8.15 -0.05
C THR A 240 -6.13 -7.80 -1.21
N VAL A 241 -7.39 -8.22 -1.10
CA VAL A 241 -8.48 -7.82 -2.00
C VAL A 241 -9.74 -7.44 -1.23
N VAL A 242 -10.40 -6.38 -1.69
CA VAL A 242 -11.72 -5.94 -1.19
C VAL A 242 -12.63 -5.66 -2.37
N VAL A 243 -13.79 -6.28 -2.40
CA VAL A 243 -14.82 -6.04 -3.41
C VAL A 243 -16.03 -5.37 -2.76
N VAL A 244 -16.41 -4.23 -3.30
CA VAL A 244 -17.55 -3.44 -2.80
C VAL A 244 -18.51 -3.09 -3.92
N ARG A 245 -19.77 -2.80 -3.52
CA ARG A 245 -20.80 -2.21 -4.37
C ARG A 245 -21.46 -1.06 -3.60
N GLY A 246 -21.66 0.07 -4.24
CA GLY A 246 -22.50 1.15 -3.72
C GLY A 246 -23.97 0.72 -3.61
N ASP A 247 -24.69 1.35 -2.72
CA ASP A 247 -26.15 1.15 -2.56
C ASP A 247 -26.89 1.82 -3.70
#